data_1cc18e7732e5ea96d68d673ca3fe179e
#
_entry.id   1cc18e7732e5ea96d68d673ca3fe179e
#
_cell.length_a   1.000
_cell.length_b   1.000
_cell.length_c   1.000
_cell.angle_alpha   90.00
_cell.angle_beta   90.00
_cell.angle_gamma   90.00
#
_symmetry.space_group_name_H-M   'P 1'
#
loop_
_entity.id
_entity.type
_entity.pdbx_description
1 polymer ?
#
loop_
_entity_poly.entity_id
_entity_poly.type
_entity_poly.pdbx_seq_one_letter_code
_entity_poly.pdbx_strand_id
1 'polypeptide(L)'
;VGSEMCIRDRYSIIKENDFVTVNDELSWLKNYMYIQEIRFQNSFTIHYHIKPDMLTYKIPRFILQPFIENSLLHGFSEIHQGGIIILSIFLKDNSVFITIEDNGKGMSELVIHSILHGKSDGIGIANSNAYIKQRFGKSYGIQIISHIMKGTKIIITLPVQK
;
A
#
# COMPACT_ATOMS: atom_id res chain seq x y z
N VAL A 1 -20.92 -4.54 8.82
CA VAL A 1 -20.39 -4.99 10.12
C VAL A 1 -19.37 -6.10 9.96
N GLY A 2 -19.60 -7.08 9.07
CA GLY A 2 -18.66 -8.19 8.86
C GLY A 2 -17.39 -7.84 8.08
N SER A 3 -17.42 -6.90 7.13
CA SER A 3 -16.26 -6.53 6.31
C SER A 3 -15.25 -5.65 7.07
N GLU A 4 -15.71 -4.77 7.94
CA GLU A 4 -14.84 -3.92 8.77
C GLU A 4 -14.11 -4.72 9.85
N MET A 5 -14.77 -5.70 10.47
CA MET A 5 -14.13 -6.63 11.43
C MET A 5 -13.09 -7.53 10.75
N CYS A 6 -13.34 -8.03 9.54
CA CYS A 6 -12.36 -8.80 8.78
C CYS A 6 -11.12 -7.98 8.37
N ILE A 7 -11.29 -6.71 8.04
CA ILE A 7 -10.18 -5.80 7.73
C ILE A 7 -9.37 -5.51 9.00
N ARG A 8 -10.02 -5.20 10.12
CA ARG A 8 -9.38 -4.99 11.42
C ARG A 8 -8.59 -6.20 11.88
N ASP A 9 -9.16 -7.41 11.76
CA ASP A 9 -8.50 -8.66 12.13
C ASP A 9 -7.31 -8.99 11.22
N ARG A 10 -7.37 -8.67 9.93
CA ARG A 10 -6.24 -8.85 8.99
C ARG A 10 -5.03 -7.98 9.36
N TYR A 11 -5.25 -6.74 9.81
CA TYR A 11 -4.16 -5.83 10.18
C TYR A 11 -3.63 -6.05 11.60
N SER A 12 -4.42 -6.67 12.49
CA SER A 12 -3.96 -7.07 13.82
C SER A 12 -3.19 -8.39 13.81
N ILE A 13 -3.19 -9.14 12.70
CA ILE A 13 -2.59 -10.48 12.57
C ILE A 13 -1.24 -10.44 11.82
N ILE A 14 -0.58 -9.31 11.65
CA ILE A 14 0.84 -9.31 11.28
C ILE A 14 1.63 -9.78 12.51
N LYS A 15 1.63 -11.10 12.70
CA LYS A 15 2.45 -11.74 13.74
C LYS A 15 3.92 -11.62 13.34
N GLU A 16 4.81 -11.62 14.33
CA GLU A 16 6.25 -11.39 14.23
C GLU A 16 7.02 -12.20 13.16
N ASN A 17 6.41 -13.18 12.51
CA ASN A 17 7.05 -14.09 11.55
C ASN A 17 6.37 -14.19 10.17
N ASP A 18 5.44 -13.30 9.84
CA ASP A 18 4.70 -13.39 8.58
C ASP A 18 5.37 -12.60 7.44
N PHE A 19 6.56 -13.05 7.05
CA PHE A 19 7.20 -12.62 5.82
C PHE A 19 6.87 -13.59 4.69
N VAL A 20 6.55 -13.02 3.55
CA VAL A 20 6.28 -13.76 2.32
C VAL A 20 7.14 -13.22 1.19
N THR A 21 7.32 -13.97 0.13
CA THR A 21 8.02 -13.44 -1.04
C THR A 21 7.18 -12.36 -1.73
N VAL A 22 7.85 -11.44 -2.39
CA VAL A 22 7.19 -10.46 -3.26
C VAL A 22 6.29 -11.17 -4.27
N ASN A 23 6.72 -12.32 -4.80
CA ASN A 23 5.91 -13.12 -5.72
C ASN A 23 4.59 -13.60 -5.12
N ASP A 24 4.61 -14.10 -3.87
CA ASP A 24 3.39 -14.53 -3.18
C ASP A 24 2.45 -13.36 -2.91
N GLU A 25 3.00 -12.25 -2.42
CA GLU A 25 2.22 -11.04 -2.15
C GLU A 25 1.56 -10.50 -3.42
N LEU A 26 2.29 -10.49 -4.56
CA LEU A 26 1.75 -10.09 -5.85
C LEU A 26 0.65 -11.02 -6.36
N SER A 27 0.77 -12.31 -6.12
CA SER A 27 -0.25 -13.29 -6.51
C SER A 27 -1.57 -13.01 -5.79
N TRP A 28 -1.53 -12.72 -4.50
CA TRP A 28 -2.73 -12.33 -3.74
C TRP A 28 -3.27 -10.98 -4.17
N LEU A 29 -2.39 -10.00 -4.38
CA LEU A 29 -2.79 -8.69 -4.84
C LEU A 29 -3.49 -8.77 -6.20
N LYS A 30 -2.98 -9.54 -7.15
CA LYS A 30 -3.60 -9.71 -8.47
C LYS A 30 -4.99 -10.34 -8.38
N ASN A 31 -5.19 -11.32 -7.50
CA ASN A 31 -6.51 -11.89 -7.25
C ASN A 31 -7.47 -10.85 -6.65
N TYR A 32 -7.00 -10.06 -5.70
CA TYR A 32 -7.76 -8.96 -5.13
C TYR A 32 -8.11 -7.92 -6.20
N MET A 33 -7.14 -7.52 -7.02
CA MET A 33 -7.33 -6.53 -8.08
C MET A 33 -8.36 -6.99 -9.13
N TYR A 34 -8.34 -8.27 -9.50
CA TYR A 34 -9.34 -8.81 -10.42
C TYR A 34 -10.79 -8.59 -9.92
N ILE A 35 -11.02 -8.81 -8.64
CA ILE A 35 -12.33 -8.56 -8.01
C ILE A 35 -12.65 -7.06 -8.02
N GLN A 36 -11.68 -6.21 -7.73
CA GLN A 36 -11.87 -4.76 -7.70
C GLN A 36 -12.12 -4.18 -9.12
N GLU A 37 -11.44 -4.69 -10.14
CA GLU A 37 -11.68 -4.31 -11.53
C GLU A 37 -13.15 -4.53 -11.92
N ILE A 38 -13.72 -5.68 -11.56
CA ILE A 38 -15.15 -5.97 -11.78
C ILE A 38 -16.02 -5.00 -10.97
N ARG A 39 -15.72 -4.81 -9.68
CA ARG A 39 -16.49 -3.94 -8.79
C ARG A 39 -16.52 -2.50 -9.27
N PHE A 40 -15.41 -1.99 -9.74
CA PHE A 40 -15.28 -0.61 -10.25
C PHE A 40 -15.49 -0.49 -11.76
N GLN A 41 -16.04 -1.53 -12.42
CA GLN A 41 -16.39 -1.52 -13.84
C GLN A 41 -15.22 -1.12 -14.75
N ASN A 42 -14.02 -1.59 -14.44
CA ASN A 42 -12.78 -1.29 -15.18
C ASN A 42 -12.48 0.22 -15.30
N SER A 43 -12.85 1.02 -14.29
CA SER A 43 -12.61 2.46 -14.29
C SER A 43 -11.15 2.85 -14.00
N PHE A 44 -10.32 1.89 -13.62
CA PHE A 44 -8.91 2.09 -13.34
C PHE A 44 -8.04 0.99 -13.96
N THR A 45 -6.73 1.24 -14.01
CA THR A 45 -5.71 0.27 -14.39
C THR A 45 -4.58 0.26 -13.37
N ILE A 46 -3.93 -0.90 -13.20
CA ILE A 46 -2.73 -1.02 -12.38
C ILE A 46 -1.54 -1.47 -13.24
N HIS A 47 -0.40 -0.81 -13.06
CA HIS A 47 0.87 -1.14 -13.72
C HIS A 47 1.88 -1.60 -12.68
N TYR A 48 2.59 -2.67 -12.97
CA TYR A 48 3.61 -3.27 -12.10
C TYR A 48 5.00 -3.03 -12.67
N HIS A 49 5.84 -2.29 -11.94
CA HIS A 49 7.24 -2.04 -12.27
C HIS A 49 8.14 -2.79 -11.28
N ILE A 50 8.27 -4.09 -11.47
CA ILE A 50 8.98 -4.99 -10.57
C ILE A 50 9.91 -5.87 -11.39
N LYS A 51 11.21 -5.78 -11.11
CA LYS A 51 12.19 -6.62 -11.78
C LYS A 51 12.08 -8.08 -11.30
N PRO A 52 12.38 -9.08 -12.17
CA PRO A 52 12.27 -10.49 -11.81
C PRO A 52 13.09 -10.90 -10.58
N ASP A 53 14.26 -10.30 -10.39
CA ASP A 53 15.14 -10.55 -9.23
C ASP A 53 14.51 -10.12 -7.89
N MET A 54 13.56 -9.17 -7.90
CA MET A 54 12.84 -8.75 -6.71
C MET A 54 11.82 -9.77 -6.21
N LEU A 55 11.37 -10.69 -7.03
CA LEU A 55 10.29 -11.62 -6.71
C LEU A 55 10.60 -12.57 -5.55
N THR A 56 11.87 -12.83 -5.28
CA THR A 56 12.33 -13.71 -4.20
C THR A 56 12.59 -13.00 -2.88
N TYR A 57 12.63 -11.68 -2.87
CA TYR A 57 12.79 -10.91 -1.64
C TYR A 57 11.56 -11.05 -0.75
N LYS A 58 11.77 -10.98 0.55
CA LYS A 58 10.69 -11.12 1.54
C LYS A 58 10.23 -9.76 2.03
N ILE A 59 8.92 -9.62 2.09
CA ILE A 59 8.22 -8.44 2.61
C ILE A 59 7.13 -8.91 3.60
N PRO A 60 6.67 -8.05 4.50
CA PRO A 60 5.57 -8.40 5.39
C PRO A 60 4.31 -8.77 4.60
N ARG A 61 3.65 -9.85 5.02
CA ARG A 61 2.39 -10.31 4.44
C ARG A 61 1.32 -9.22 4.47
N PHE A 62 0.56 -9.08 3.41
CA PHE A 62 -0.53 -8.10 3.25
C PHE A 62 -0.10 -6.63 3.40
N ILE A 63 1.18 -6.33 3.17
CA ILE A 63 1.69 -4.97 3.26
C ILE A 63 1.14 -4.06 2.14
N LEU A 64 0.83 -4.60 0.96
CA LEU A 64 0.44 -3.82 -0.22
C LEU A 64 -1.03 -3.42 -0.22
N GLN A 65 -1.91 -4.28 0.26
CA GLN A 65 -3.36 -4.13 0.13
C GLN A 65 -3.91 -2.83 0.73
N PRO A 66 -3.51 -2.36 1.94
CA PRO A 66 -4.05 -1.12 2.53
C PRO A 66 -3.84 0.10 1.66
N PHE A 67 -2.71 0.16 0.98
CA PHE A 67 -2.33 1.31 0.16
C PHE A 67 -3.07 1.31 -1.18
N ILE A 68 -3.25 0.13 -1.76
CA ILE A 68 -4.08 -0.02 -2.96
C ILE A 68 -5.54 0.29 -2.65
N GLU A 69 -6.07 -0.19 -1.53
CA GLU A 69 -7.43 0.16 -1.07
C GLU A 69 -7.59 1.67 -0.88
N ASN A 70 -6.59 2.34 -0.33
CA ASN A 70 -6.60 3.79 -0.17
C ASN A 70 -6.75 4.51 -1.53
N SER A 71 -6.01 4.09 -2.55
CA SER A 71 -6.15 4.64 -3.90
C SER A 71 -7.53 4.39 -4.48
N LEU A 72 -8.06 3.17 -4.36
CA LEU A 72 -9.36 2.79 -4.94
C LEU A 72 -10.53 3.49 -4.25
N LEU A 73 -10.54 3.53 -2.91
CA LEU A 73 -11.68 4.03 -2.14
C LEU A 73 -11.65 5.56 -1.94
N HIS A 74 -10.47 6.14 -1.80
CA HIS A 74 -10.28 7.56 -1.52
C HIS A 74 -9.69 8.32 -2.70
N GLY A 75 -8.63 7.82 -3.32
CA GLY A 75 -7.98 8.47 -4.44
C GLY A 75 -8.92 8.65 -5.63
N PHE A 76 -9.66 7.60 -5.96
CA PHE A 76 -10.55 7.56 -7.13
C PHE A 76 -12.02 7.85 -6.82
N SER A 77 -12.35 8.29 -5.61
CA SER A 77 -13.74 8.58 -5.23
C SER A 77 -14.46 9.60 -6.13
N GLU A 78 -13.70 10.49 -6.76
CA GLU A 78 -14.20 11.51 -7.68
C GLU A 78 -13.81 11.24 -9.16
N ILE A 79 -13.11 10.13 -9.41
CA ILE A 79 -12.67 9.74 -10.76
C ILE A 79 -13.56 8.60 -11.26
N HIS A 80 -14.36 8.90 -12.27
CA HIS A 80 -15.28 7.91 -12.85
C HIS A 80 -14.61 7.03 -13.91
N GLN A 81 -13.53 7.48 -14.52
CA GLN A 81 -12.77 6.76 -15.55
C GLN A 81 -11.31 7.24 -15.56
N GLY A 82 -10.39 6.35 -15.97
CA GLY A 82 -8.98 6.72 -16.17
C GLY A 82 -8.14 6.75 -14.91
N GLY A 83 -8.56 6.09 -13.82
CA GLY A 83 -7.71 5.88 -12.66
C GLY A 83 -6.49 5.03 -13.02
N ILE A 84 -5.30 5.44 -12.56
CA ILE A 84 -4.04 4.72 -12.78
C ILE A 84 -3.36 4.52 -11.45
N ILE A 85 -2.95 3.28 -11.18
CA ILE A 85 -2.08 2.92 -10.05
C ILE A 85 -0.78 2.36 -10.62
N ILE A 86 0.35 2.81 -10.09
CA ILE A 86 1.67 2.27 -10.43
C ILE A 86 2.29 1.71 -9.16
N LEU A 87 2.52 0.41 -9.16
CA LEU A 87 3.24 -0.30 -8.09
C LEU A 87 4.66 -0.62 -8.56
N SER A 88 5.65 -0.09 -7.83
CA SER A 88 7.06 -0.38 -8.10
C SER A 88 7.71 -0.98 -6.87
N ILE A 89 8.54 -2.01 -7.05
CA ILE A 89 9.36 -2.60 -5.98
C ILE A 89 10.80 -2.71 -6.48
N PHE A 90 11.73 -2.12 -5.76
CA PHE A 90 13.14 -2.07 -6.15
C PHE A 90 14.08 -1.99 -4.94
N LEU A 91 15.35 -2.31 -5.19
CA LEU A 91 16.41 -2.13 -4.20
C LEU A 91 17.12 -0.79 -4.41
N LYS A 92 17.39 -0.11 -3.31
CA LYS A 92 18.24 1.06 -3.26
C LYS A 92 18.94 1.11 -1.89
N ASP A 93 20.25 1.35 -1.87
CA ASP A 93 21.04 1.53 -0.64
C ASP A 93 20.81 0.41 0.39
N ASN A 94 20.78 -0.84 -0.08
CA ASN A 94 20.54 -2.05 0.73
C ASN A 94 19.18 -2.06 1.46
N SER A 95 18.21 -1.35 0.92
CA SER A 95 16.83 -1.32 1.40
C SER A 95 15.85 -1.66 0.28
N VAL A 96 14.73 -2.28 0.64
CA VAL A 96 13.62 -2.52 -0.27
C VAL A 96 12.71 -1.31 -0.25
N PHE A 97 12.50 -0.71 -1.41
CA PHE A 97 11.53 0.36 -1.62
C PHE A 97 10.31 -0.17 -2.34
N ILE A 98 9.16 0.12 -1.78
CA ILE A 98 7.86 -0.13 -2.42
C ILE A 98 7.22 1.24 -2.64
N THR A 99 6.89 1.57 -3.87
CA THR A 99 6.16 2.81 -4.17
C THR A 99 4.82 2.49 -4.80
N ILE A 100 3.80 3.17 -4.34
CA ILE A 100 2.44 3.08 -4.87
C ILE A 100 2.02 4.49 -5.23
N GLU A 101 1.83 4.72 -6.52
CA GLU A 101 1.46 6.02 -7.07
C GLU A 101 0.07 5.94 -7.70
N ASP A 102 -0.77 6.91 -7.44
CA ASP A 102 -2.06 7.06 -8.12
C ASP A 102 -2.25 8.46 -8.68
N ASN A 103 -3.08 8.57 -9.70
CA ASN A 103 -3.50 9.84 -10.29
C ASN A 103 -4.84 10.35 -9.71
N GLY A 104 -5.13 9.99 -8.48
CA GLY A 104 -6.37 10.36 -7.79
C GLY A 104 -6.47 11.82 -7.39
N LYS A 105 -7.44 12.12 -6.58
CA LYS A 105 -7.71 13.50 -6.10
C LYS A 105 -6.63 14.08 -5.19
N GLY A 106 -5.72 13.24 -4.69
CA GLY A 106 -4.71 13.68 -3.74
C GLY A 106 -5.26 14.04 -2.37
N MET A 107 -4.37 14.54 -1.51
CA MET A 107 -4.66 14.87 -0.12
C MET A 107 -3.95 16.15 0.29
N SER A 108 -4.55 16.88 1.24
CA SER A 108 -3.89 17.99 1.94
C SER A 108 -2.91 17.47 3.00
N GLU A 109 -1.99 18.31 3.44
CA GLU A 109 -1.04 17.97 4.51
C GLU A 109 -1.75 17.59 5.82
N LEU A 110 -2.88 18.23 6.15
CA LEU A 110 -3.68 17.89 7.32
C LEU A 110 -4.26 16.46 7.24
N VAL A 111 -4.73 16.07 6.08
CA VAL A 111 -5.24 14.70 5.85
C VAL A 111 -4.11 13.68 5.94
N ILE A 112 -2.95 13.95 5.34
CA ILE A 112 -1.77 13.09 5.42
C ILE A 112 -1.36 12.88 6.89
N HIS A 113 -1.26 13.96 7.66
CA HIS A 113 -0.93 13.91 9.08
C HIS A 113 -1.96 13.07 9.87
N SER A 114 -3.24 13.27 9.60
CA SER A 114 -4.33 12.50 10.22
C SER A 114 -4.24 11.00 9.93
N ILE A 115 -3.94 10.63 8.69
CA ILE A 115 -3.76 9.23 8.27
C ILE A 115 -2.57 8.59 8.99
N LEU A 116 -1.42 9.25 9.01
CA LEU A 116 -0.20 8.73 9.65
C LEU A 116 -0.33 8.59 11.17
N HIS A 117 -1.21 9.35 11.81
CA HIS A 117 -1.46 9.30 13.26
C HIS A 117 -2.73 8.52 13.65
N GLY A 118 -3.35 7.82 12.69
CA GLY A 118 -4.50 6.94 12.96
C GLY A 118 -5.78 7.64 13.38
N LYS A 119 -5.95 8.93 13.06
CA LYS A 119 -7.12 9.74 13.46
C LYS A 119 -8.28 9.71 12.47
N SER A 120 -8.20 8.91 11.42
CA SER A 120 -9.22 8.81 10.38
C SER A 120 -9.23 7.41 9.76
N ASP A 121 -9.87 7.24 8.63
CA ASP A 121 -9.99 5.98 7.87
C ASP A 121 -8.63 5.34 7.47
N GLY A 122 -7.51 6.00 7.77
CA GLY A 122 -6.15 5.51 7.52
C GLY A 122 -5.58 4.60 8.61
N ILE A 123 -6.39 3.92 9.41
CA ILE A 123 -5.92 3.03 10.50
C ILE A 123 -4.95 1.96 9.97
N GLY A 124 -5.21 1.38 8.80
CA GLY A 124 -4.32 0.39 8.19
C GLY A 124 -2.93 0.95 7.87
N ILE A 125 -2.85 2.18 7.36
CA ILE A 125 -1.58 2.86 7.04
C ILE A 125 -0.81 3.21 8.32
N ALA A 126 -1.48 3.78 9.32
CA ALA A 126 -0.88 4.11 10.60
C ALA A 126 -0.34 2.86 11.32
N ASN A 127 -1.10 1.78 11.33
CA ASN A 127 -0.70 0.50 11.92
C ASN A 127 0.50 -0.10 11.19
N SER A 128 0.50 -0.08 9.85
CA SER A 128 1.63 -0.54 9.04
C SER A 128 2.89 0.28 9.31
N ASN A 129 2.78 1.59 9.40
CA ASN A 129 3.91 2.47 9.71
C ASN A 129 4.46 2.21 11.12
N ALA A 130 3.60 2.10 12.12
CA ALA A 130 3.98 1.77 13.50
C ALA A 130 4.67 0.40 13.59
N TYR A 131 4.13 -0.61 12.93
CA TYR A 131 4.71 -1.95 12.85
C TYR A 131 6.12 -1.93 12.25
N ILE A 132 6.29 -1.27 11.10
CA ILE A 132 7.60 -1.18 10.42
C ILE A 132 8.64 -0.50 11.32
N LYS A 133 8.28 0.62 11.94
CA LYS A 133 9.19 1.37 12.83
C LYS A 133 9.54 0.60 14.09
N GLN A 134 8.58 -0.07 14.68
CA GLN A 134 8.80 -0.90 15.87
C GLN A 134 9.67 -2.12 15.55
N ARG A 135 9.45 -2.76 14.41
CA ARG A 135 10.13 -3.99 14.02
C ARG A 135 11.55 -3.76 13.49
N PHE A 136 11.74 -2.69 12.71
CA PHE A 136 12.97 -2.46 11.95
C PHE A 136 13.73 -1.19 12.34
N GLY A 137 13.14 -0.32 13.15
CA GLY A 137 13.75 0.94 13.59
C GLY A 137 13.22 2.17 12.83
N LYS A 138 13.63 3.32 13.32
CA LYS A 138 13.12 4.63 12.87
C LYS A 138 13.51 5.01 11.43
N SER A 139 14.55 4.37 10.89
CA SER A 139 15.01 4.61 9.50
C SER A 139 14.09 4.00 8.45
N TYR A 140 13.20 3.13 8.87
CA TYR A 140 12.21 2.46 8.01
C TYR A 140 10.80 2.97 8.31
N GLY A 141 9.90 2.78 7.39
CA GLY A 141 8.53 3.23 7.57
C GLY A 141 7.87 3.70 6.27
N ILE A 142 6.87 4.53 6.42
CA ILE A 142 6.01 5.00 5.34
C ILE A 142 6.11 6.51 5.21
N GLN A 143 6.29 6.97 3.98
CA GLN A 143 6.21 8.37 3.60
C GLN A 143 5.06 8.54 2.61
N ILE A 144 4.27 9.59 2.78
CA ILE A 144 3.18 9.97 1.87
C ILE A 144 3.52 11.33 1.24
N ILE A 145 3.53 11.37 -0.08
CA ILE A 145 3.66 12.61 -0.86
C ILE A 145 2.38 12.74 -1.66
N SER A 146 1.65 13.81 -1.42
CA SER A 146 0.38 14.06 -2.10
C SER A 146 0.11 15.55 -2.23
N HIS A 147 -0.56 15.92 -3.30
CA HIS A 147 -1.07 17.26 -3.52
C HIS A 147 -2.49 17.16 -4.06
N ILE A 148 -3.35 18.04 -3.61
CA ILE A 148 -4.75 18.09 -4.05
C ILE A 148 -4.81 18.16 -5.59
N MET A 149 -5.61 17.29 -6.18
CA MET A 149 -5.81 17.15 -7.64
C MET A 149 -4.59 16.65 -8.44
N LYS A 150 -3.53 16.19 -7.77
CA LYS A 150 -2.32 15.67 -8.43
C LYS A 150 -1.97 14.23 -8.09
N GLY A 151 -2.84 13.56 -7.33
CA GLY A 151 -2.64 12.18 -6.92
C GLY A 151 -1.79 12.02 -5.67
N THR A 152 -1.45 10.78 -5.37
CA THR A 152 -0.72 10.38 -4.17
C THR A 152 0.40 9.42 -4.51
N LYS A 153 1.54 9.61 -3.88
CA LYS A 153 2.67 8.66 -3.89
C LYS A 153 2.96 8.22 -2.47
N ILE A 154 2.90 6.93 -2.23
CA ILE A 154 3.27 6.30 -0.97
C ILE A 154 4.61 5.59 -1.17
N ILE A 155 5.54 5.80 -0.24
CA ILE A 155 6.86 5.18 -0.25
C ILE A 155 7.00 4.37 1.03
N ILE A 156 7.18 3.07 0.90
CA ILE A 156 7.46 2.15 2.00
C ILE A 156 8.92 1.75 1.91
N THR A 157 9.67 1.95 2.99
CA THR A 157 11.07 1.57 3.09
C THR A 157 11.21 0.44 4.10
N LEU A 158 11.79 -0.68 3.68
CA LEU A 158 12.00 -1.89 4.46
C LEU A 158 13.47 -2.32 4.39
N PRO A 159 14.01 -2.98 5.42
CA PRO A 159 15.30 -3.64 5.31
C PRO A 159 15.21 -4.84 4.37
N VAL A 160 16.33 -5.19 3.77
CA VAL A 160 16.42 -6.41 2.94
C VAL A 160 16.22 -7.65 3.83
N GLN A 161 15.27 -8.49 3.44
CA GLN A 161 15.04 -9.83 3.98
C GLN A 161 15.14 -10.83 2.83
N LYS A 162 16.05 -11.79 2.95
CA LYS A 162 16.24 -12.86 1.96
C LYS A 162 15.61 -14.17 2.43
#